data_5013bd94ca4a53c66450adb93f800e71
#
_entry.id   5013bd94ca4a53c66450adb93f800e71
#
_cell.length_a   1.000
_cell.length_b   1.000
_cell.length_c   1.000
_cell.angle_alpha   90.00
_cell.angle_beta   90.00
_cell.angle_gamma   90.00
#
_symmetry.space_group_name_H-M   'P 1'
#
loop_
_entity.id
_entity.type
_entity.pdbx_description
1 polymer ?
#
loop_
_entity_poly.entity_id
_entity_poly.type
_entity_poly.pdbx_seq_one_letter_code
_entity_poly.pdbx_strand_id
1 'polypeptide(L)'
;MRIAVLGVGSVGGVLVGALADTEVGLLCVSRGETASSLRVGLVVHTPEGAIEMVSPDRYDVLDSEEGPVPDVHVGTCDVAIIAGKAATTPILASLAEEVLSPGGLAVSIQNGLGHAETLAHRIGRKRVLGGSTTHSAWKDGDGSVHWSGRGVVELGQLDGSGMAGVSKELYDALEAAGLIPKWSSDIQSVIWRKLLINVAINPVCAIAGVRNGALAQVPELWEQSIEAMREAELVARAAGIDVGDGDTEDYLRKVVIATADNRVSMLQDLMAGRRTEIDALCGEVVAKGEGFGVPTPRNEMLLALVRGIEMSQHHD
;
A
#
# COMPACT_ATOMS: atom_id res chain seq x y z
N MET A 1 -11.74 -16.49 -12.67
CA MET A 1 -11.58 -15.63 -11.47
C MET A 1 -11.98 -14.21 -11.80
N ARG A 2 -12.64 -13.52 -10.88
CA ARG A 2 -12.93 -12.07 -10.98
C ARG A 2 -12.29 -11.33 -9.81
N ILE A 3 -11.51 -10.28 -10.12
CA ILE A 3 -10.76 -9.49 -9.14
C ILE A 3 -11.30 -8.06 -9.10
N ALA A 4 -11.68 -7.58 -7.91
CA ALA A 4 -11.94 -6.17 -7.67
C ALA A 4 -10.64 -5.48 -7.19
N VAL A 5 -10.26 -4.37 -7.83
CA VAL A 5 -9.18 -3.49 -7.38
C VAL A 5 -9.80 -2.24 -6.78
N LEU A 6 -9.73 -2.12 -5.46
CA LEU A 6 -10.33 -1.02 -4.70
C LEU A 6 -9.29 0.07 -4.43
N GLY A 7 -9.50 1.21 -5.05
CA GLY A 7 -8.56 2.33 -5.03
C GLY A 7 -7.56 2.27 -6.19
N VAL A 8 -8.02 2.60 -7.40
CA VAL A 8 -7.18 2.64 -8.61
C VAL A 8 -6.39 3.96 -8.66
N GLY A 9 -5.50 4.09 -7.66
CA GLY A 9 -4.45 5.12 -7.62
C GLY A 9 -3.21 4.65 -8.40
N SER A 10 -2.02 5.08 -7.96
CA SER A 10 -0.74 4.70 -8.61
C SER A 10 -0.53 3.19 -8.64
N VAL A 11 -0.51 2.54 -7.47
CA VAL A 11 -0.28 1.08 -7.38
C VAL A 11 -1.47 0.29 -7.91
N GLY A 12 -2.70 0.71 -7.59
CA GLY A 12 -3.91 0.08 -8.12
C GLY A 12 -3.97 0.12 -9.64
N GLY A 13 -3.52 1.21 -10.26
CA GLY A 13 -3.43 1.34 -11.71
C GLY A 13 -2.40 0.39 -12.33
N VAL A 14 -1.25 0.18 -11.68
CA VAL A 14 -0.28 -0.85 -12.10
C VAL A 14 -0.91 -2.23 -12.08
N LEU A 15 -1.67 -2.58 -11.01
CA LEU A 15 -2.35 -3.86 -10.93
C LEU A 15 -3.38 -4.04 -12.05
N VAL A 16 -4.21 -3.01 -12.28
CA VAL A 16 -5.23 -3.05 -13.35
C VAL A 16 -4.54 -3.19 -14.71
N GLY A 17 -3.50 -2.40 -14.98
CA GLY A 17 -2.75 -2.48 -16.24
C GLY A 17 -2.21 -3.89 -16.50
N ALA A 18 -1.50 -4.44 -15.52
CA ALA A 18 -0.90 -5.77 -15.65
C ALA A 18 -1.94 -6.91 -15.73
N LEU A 19 -3.01 -6.85 -14.94
CA LEU A 19 -4.05 -7.88 -14.93
C LEU A 19 -4.97 -7.84 -16.14
N ALA A 20 -5.13 -6.68 -16.79
CA ALA A 20 -6.00 -6.52 -17.95
C ALA A 20 -5.56 -7.36 -19.16
N ASP A 21 -4.28 -7.73 -19.23
CA ASP A 21 -3.74 -8.59 -20.31
C ASP A 21 -3.93 -10.09 -20.01
N THR A 22 -4.55 -10.43 -18.88
CA THR A 22 -4.81 -11.81 -18.47
C THR A 22 -6.27 -12.22 -18.70
N GLU A 23 -6.60 -13.48 -18.40
CA GLU A 23 -7.96 -14.05 -18.49
C GLU A 23 -8.88 -13.66 -17.31
N VAL A 24 -8.43 -12.80 -16.37
CA VAL A 24 -9.25 -12.42 -15.22
C VAL A 24 -10.28 -11.35 -15.58
N GLY A 25 -11.48 -11.46 -15.01
CA GLY A 25 -12.45 -10.37 -15.04
C GLY A 25 -12.07 -9.32 -13.99
N LEU A 26 -12.11 -8.03 -14.35
CA LEU A 26 -11.70 -6.94 -13.47
C LEU A 26 -12.89 -6.04 -13.11
N LEU A 27 -12.95 -5.63 -11.83
CA LEU A 27 -13.80 -4.55 -11.34
C LEU A 27 -12.90 -3.47 -10.73
N CYS A 28 -12.85 -2.32 -11.35
CA CYS A 28 -12.12 -1.15 -10.85
C CYS A 28 -13.04 -0.32 -9.95
N VAL A 29 -12.75 -0.26 -8.65
CA VAL A 29 -13.49 0.56 -7.70
C VAL A 29 -12.70 1.83 -7.40
N SER A 30 -13.24 2.96 -7.77
CA SER A 30 -12.63 4.28 -7.58
C SER A 30 -13.70 5.33 -7.27
N ARG A 31 -13.34 6.60 -7.26
CA ARG A 31 -14.27 7.70 -7.01
C ARG A 31 -13.97 8.91 -7.88
N GLY A 32 -15.02 9.67 -8.19
CA GLY A 32 -14.96 10.96 -8.84
C GLY A 32 -14.15 10.96 -10.14
N GLU A 33 -13.20 11.87 -10.27
CA GLU A 33 -12.37 12.02 -11.48
C GLU A 33 -11.61 10.74 -11.86
N THR A 34 -11.13 9.98 -10.89
CA THR A 34 -10.44 8.71 -11.19
C THR A 34 -11.39 7.68 -11.81
N ALA A 35 -12.60 7.55 -11.31
CA ALA A 35 -13.59 6.66 -11.90
C ALA A 35 -14.00 7.12 -13.31
N SER A 36 -14.17 8.44 -13.49
CA SER A 36 -14.48 9.03 -14.80
C SER A 36 -13.38 8.79 -15.83
N SER A 37 -12.10 8.95 -15.43
CA SER A 37 -10.94 8.66 -16.29
C SER A 37 -10.88 7.18 -16.69
N LEU A 38 -11.14 6.25 -15.75
CA LEU A 38 -11.16 4.82 -16.03
C LEU A 38 -12.23 4.42 -17.04
N ARG A 39 -13.36 5.12 -17.11
CA ARG A 39 -14.40 4.89 -18.13
C ARG A 39 -13.95 5.24 -19.55
N VAL A 40 -12.89 6.05 -19.69
CA VAL A 40 -12.27 6.39 -20.98
C VAL A 40 -11.13 5.41 -21.31
N GLY A 41 -10.43 4.90 -20.31
CA GLY A 41 -9.30 3.98 -20.41
C GLY A 41 -8.25 4.23 -19.35
N LEU A 42 -7.21 3.42 -19.33
CA LEU A 42 -6.08 3.57 -18.42
C LEU A 42 -4.79 3.59 -19.23
N VAL A 43 -3.95 4.59 -19.00
CA VAL A 43 -2.60 4.68 -19.59
C VAL A 43 -1.57 4.29 -18.54
N VAL A 44 -0.70 3.34 -18.85
CA VAL A 44 0.39 2.89 -17.98
C VAL A 44 1.73 3.03 -18.71
N HIS A 45 2.63 3.82 -18.15
CA HIS A 45 4.02 3.89 -18.57
C HIS A 45 4.82 2.82 -17.84
N THR A 46 5.36 1.85 -18.54
CA THR A 46 6.08 0.73 -17.93
C THR A 46 7.54 1.09 -17.60
N PRO A 47 8.19 0.36 -16.68
CA PRO A 47 9.60 0.57 -16.35
C PRO A 47 10.55 0.40 -17.54
N GLU A 48 10.13 -0.36 -18.54
CA GLU A 48 10.88 -0.62 -19.80
C GLU A 48 10.71 0.52 -20.81
N GLY A 49 9.89 1.53 -20.50
CA GLY A 49 9.65 2.69 -21.35
C GLY A 49 8.54 2.51 -22.38
N ALA A 50 7.76 1.42 -22.31
CA ALA A 50 6.56 1.28 -23.12
C ALA A 50 5.39 2.10 -22.54
N ILE A 51 4.47 2.49 -23.42
CA ILE A 51 3.19 3.12 -23.04
C ILE A 51 2.10 2.14 -23.41
N GLU A 52 1.42 1.61 -22.40
CA GLU A 52 0.34 0.66 -22.57
C GLU A 52 -1.00 1.38 -22.37
N MET A 53 -1.91 1.19 -23.30
CA MET A 53 -3.27 1.71 -23.23
C MET A 53 -4.22 0.55 -22.97
N VAL A 54 -4.79 0.53 -21.76
CA VAL A 54 -5.82 -0.45 -21.40
C VAL A 54 -7.18 0.08 -21.79
N SER A 55 -7.83 -0.61 -22.70
CA SER A 55 -9.18 -0.24 -23.17
C SER A 55 -10.22 -0.42 -22.06
N PRO A 56 -11.24 0.47 -21.96
CA PRO A 56 -12.24 0.41 -20.91
C PRO A 56 -13.16 -0.83 -20.97
N ASP A 57 -13.16 -1.58 -22.07
CA ASP A 57 -13.86 -2.84 -22.20
C ASP A 57 -13.16 -4.03 -21.51
N ARG A 58 -11.93 -3.84 -21.00
CA ARG A 58 -11.18 -4.84 -20.27
C ARG A 58 -11.56 -4.93 -18.79
N TYR A 59 -12.33 -3.97 -18.27
CA TYR A 59 -12.74 -3.93 -16.87
C TYR A 59 -14.08 -3.21 -16.70
N ASP A 60 -14.79 -3.56 -15.65
CA ASP A 60 -15.94 -2.78 -15.18
C ASP A 60 -15.45 -1.65 -14.25
N VAL A 61 -16.18 -0.53 -14.21
CA VAL A 61 -15.88 0.61 -13.31
C VAL A 61 -17.04 0.85 -12.37
N LEU A 62 -16.75 0.81 -11.06
CA LEU A 62 -17.64 1.23 -9.99
C LEU A 62 -17.14 2.55 -9.40
N ASP A 63 -17.95 3.60 -9.49
CA ASP A 63 -17.72 4.84 -8.77
C ASP A 63 -18.39 4.78 -7.40
N SER A 64 -17.59 4.78 -6.33
CA SER A 64 -18.10 4.68 -4.97
C SER A 64 -18.82 5.94 -4.45
N GLU A 65 -18.85 7.03 -5.23
CA GLU A 65 -19.59 8.25 -4.92
C GLU A 65 -20.95 8.32 -5.65
N GLU A 66 -21.20 7.45 -6.64
CA GLU A 66 -22.46 7.42 -7.39
C GLU A 66 -23.61 6.68 -6.69
N GLY A 67 -23.37 6.13 -5.50
CA GLY A 67 -24.40 5.46 -4.70
C GLY A 67 -24.00 4.05 -4.23
N PRO A 68 -24.97 3.21 -3.88
CA PRO A 68 -24.71 1.84 -3.44
C PRO A 68 -24.12 0.98 -4.56
N VAL A 69 -23.45 -0.10 -4.20
CA VAL A 69 -22.94 -1.09 -5.16
C VAL A 69 -24.11 -1.64 -6.01
N PRO A 70 -24.07 -1.52 -7.35
CA PRO A 70 -25.10 -2.07 -8.21
C PRO A 70 -25.21 -3.60 -8.07
N ASP A 71 -26.42 -4.15 -8.12
CA ASP A 71 -26.70 -5.59 -7.95
C ASP A 71 -25.84 -6.49 -8.85
N VAL A 72 -25.49 -6.01 -10.06
CA VAL A 72 -24.63 -6.72 -11.03
C VAL A 72 -23.19 -6.95 -10.49
N HIS A 73 -22.77 -6.21 -9.49
CA HIS A 73 -21.44 -6.34 -8.87
C HIS A 73 -21.47 -6.94 -7.48
N VAL A 74 -22.65 -7.02 -6.83
CA VAL A 74 -22.79 -7.58 -5.48
C VAL A 74 -22.45 -9.08 -5.48
N GLY A 75 -21.50 -9.48 -4.63
CA GLY A 75 -21.14 -10.88 -4.43
C GLY A 75 -20.52 -11.58 -5.65
N THR A 76 -19.91 -10.83 -6.57
CA THR A 76 -19.43 -11.37 -7.85
C THR A 76 -17.92 -11.53 -7.96
N CYS A 77 -17.17 -10.98 -7.02
CA CYS A 77 -15.71 -11.02 -7.07
C CYS A 77 -15.14 -12.13 -6.17
N ASP A 78 -14.19 -12.88 -6.69
CA ASP A 78 -13.46 -13.90 -5.94
C ASP A 78 -12.40 -13.27 -5.03
N VAL A 79 -11.85 -12.14 -5.46
CA VAL A 79 -10.81 -11.39 -4.72
C VAL A 79 -11.11 -9.90 -4.74
N ALA A 80 -10.85 -9.23 -3.61
CA ALA A 80 -10.82 -7.78 -3.49
C ALA A 80 -9.40 -7.34 -3.06
N ILE A 81 -8.68 -6.63 -3.94
CA ILE A 81 -7.36 -6.06 -3.64
C ILE A 81 -7.54 -4.60 -3.25
N ILE A 82 -7.17 -4.26 -2.02
CA ILE A 82 -7.25 -2.91 -1.49
C ILE A 82 -5.92 -2.21 -1.72
N ALA A 83 -5.94 -1.17 -2.58
CA ALA A 83 -4.78 -0.38 -3.00
C ALA A 83 -4.99 1.14 -2.84
N GLY A 84 -6.10 1.55 -2.21
CA GLY A 84 -6.38 2.96 -1.93
C GLY A 84 -5.54 3.52 -0.79
N LYS A 85 -5.65 4.83 -0.53
CA LYS A 85 -4.96 5.47 0.58
C LYS A 85 -5.46 4.95 1.94
N ALA A 86 -4.56 4.88 2.93
CA ALA A 86 -4.83 4.34 4.26
C ALA A 86 -6.10 4.90 4.92
N ALA A 87 -6.34 6.21 4.82
CA ALA A 87 -7.52 6.85 5.38
C ALA A 87 -8.85 6.35 4.80
N THR A 88 -8.84 5.71 3.64
CA THR A 88 -10.05 5.17 2.99
C THR A 88 -10.30 3.69 3.30
N THR A 89 -9.41 3.03 4.04
CA THR A 89 -9.52 1.58 4.33
C THR A 89 -10.88 1.17 4.92
N PRO A 90 -11.50 1.89 5.88
CA PRO A 90 -12.80 1.49 6.39
C PRO A 90 -13.91 1.47 5.33
N ILE A 91 -13.92 2.46 4.43
CA ILE A 91 -14.88 2.53 3.32
C ILE A 91 -14.60 1.42 2.32
N LEU A 92 -13.34 1.21 1.94
CA LEU A 92 -12.94 0.16 1.02
C LEU A 92 -13.21 -1.24 1.57
N ALA A 93 -13.13 -1.45 2.88
CA ALA A 93 -13.50 -2.70 3.54
C ALA A 93 -15.00 -2.98 3.43
N SER A 94 -15.85 -1.96 3.55
CA SER A 94 -17.30 -2.10 3.34
C SER A 94 -17.62 -2.45 1.89
N LEU A 95 -17.01 -1.77 0.92
CA LEU A 95 -17.18 -2.07 -0.50
C LEU A 95 -16.65 -3.48 -0.86
N ALA A 96 -15.53 -3.89 -0.27
CA ALA A 96 -15.00 -5.24 -0.45
C ALA A 96 -15.97 -6.31 0.06
N GLU A 97 -16.60 -6.10 1.21
CA GLU A 97 -17.64 -7.02 1.73
C GLU A 97 -18.81 -7.15 0.75
N GLU A 98 -19.26 -6.05 0.14
CA GLU A 98 -20.40 -6.05 -0.79
C GLU A 98 -20.08 -6.74 -2.12
N VAL A 99 -18.88 -6.52 -2.68
CA VAL A 99 -18.52 -7.09 -3.99
C VAL A 99 -18.01 -8.53 -3.91
N LEU A 100 -17.50 -8.98 -2.75
CA LEU A 100 -16.95 -10.33 -2.59
C LEU A 100 -18.04 -11.41 -2.58
N SER A 101 -17.81 -12.47 -3.34
CA SER A 101 -18.58 -13.72 -3.26
C SER A 101 -18.46 -14.36 -1.86
N PRO A 102 -19.37 -15.26 -1.47
CA PRO A 102 -19.35 -15.87 -0.12
C PRO A 102 -18.03 -16.55 0.26
N GLY A 103 -17.27 -17.05 -0.72
CA GLY A 103 -15.95 -17.67 -0.52
C GLY A 103 -14.77 -16.77 -0.89
N GLY A 104 -15.03 -15.54 -1.29
CA GLY A 104 -14.02 -14.62 -1.79
C GLY A 104 -13.09 -14.08 -0.69
N LEU A 105 -11.89 -13.66 -1.08
CA LEU A 105 -10.83 -13.16 -0.21
C LEU A 105 -10.58 -11.67 -0.42
N ALA A 106 -10.27 -10.96 0.67
CA ALA A 106 -9.73 -9.61 0.61
C ALA A 106 -8.24 -9.61 0.91
N VAL A 107 -7.48 -8.73 0.26
CA VAL A 107 -6.07 -8.49 0.56
C VAL A 107 -5.76 -7.00 0.52
N SER A 108 -5.09 -6.48 1.54
CA SER A 108 -4.53 -5.14 1.49
C SER A 108 -3.07 -5.19 1.10
N ILE A 109 -2.71 -4.39 0.09
CA ILE A 109 -1.32 -4.13 -0.30
C ILE A 109 -0.89 -2.70 0.03
N GLN A 110 -1.68 -2.00 0.85
CA GLN A 110 -1.44 -0.64 1.28
C GLN A 110 -0.18 -0.54 2.15
N ASN A 111 0.43 0.65 2.19
CA ASN A 111 1.55 0.90 3.09
C ASN A 111 1.06 1.11 4.53
N GLY A 112 1.84 0.65 5.49
CA GLY A 112 1.54 0.80 6.91
C GLY A 112 0.87 -0.42 7.53
N LEU A 113 0.31 -0.23 8.71
CA LEU A 113 -0.34 -1.27 9.51
C LEU A 113 -1.85 -1.00 9.67
N GLY A 114 -2.54 -1.95 10.30
CA GLY A 114 -3.97 -1.83 10.66
C GLY A 114 -4.96 -2.18 9.54
N HIS A 115 -4.49 -2.31 8.30
CA HIS A 115 -5.37 -2.53 7.15
C HIS A 115 -5.98 -3.93 7.12
N ALA A 116 -5.14 -4.95 7.33
CA ALA A 116 -5.60 -6.34 7.37
C ALA A 116 -6.54 -6.59 8.56
N GLU A 117 -6.28 -5.95 9.70
CA GLU A 117 -7.13 -5.98 10.89
C GLU A 117 -8.49 -5.33 10.62
N THR A 118 -8.51 -4.18 9.96
CA THR A 118 -9.75 -3.49 9.55
C THR A 118 -10.59 -4.38 8.61
N LEU A 119 -9.96 -5.00 7.62
CA LEU A 119 -10.61 -5.96 6.73
C LEU A 119 -11.12 -7.18 7.52
N ALA A 120 -10.29 -7.74 8.39
CA ALA A 120 -10.64 -8.93 9.17
C ALA A 120 -11.81 -8.68 10.13
N HIS A 121 -11.92 -7.48 10.69
CA HIS A 121 -13.06 -7.09 11.51
C HIS A 121 -14.37 -7.06 10.71
N ARG A 122 -14.31 -6.64 9.45
CA ARG A 122 -15.48 -6.48 8.59
C ARG A 122 -15.88 -7.79 7.89
N ILE A 123 -14.90 -8.47 7.28
CA ILE A 123 -15.13 -9.60 6.35
C ILE A 123 -14.92 -10.95 7.04
N GLY A 124 -14.25 -10.95 8.19
CA GLY A 124 -13.83 -12.15 8.90
C GLY A 124 -12.38 -12.57 8.58
N ARG A 125 -11.60 -12.85 9.63
CA ARG A 125 -10.15 -13.08 9.56
C ARG A 125 -9.72 -14.18 8.55
N LYS A 126 -10.52 -15.23 8.41
CA LYS A 126 -10.23 -16.34 7.49
C LYS A 126 -10.36 -15.97 6.00
N ARG A 127 -10.99 -14.86 5.72
CA ARG A 127 -11.19 -14.33 4.36
C ARG A 127 -10.26 -13.15 4.05
N VAL A 128 -9.23 -12.93 4.87
CA VAL A 128 -8.30 -11.82 4.69
C VAL A 128 -6.88 -12.33 4.60
N LEU A 129 -6.19 -11.92 3.54
CA LEU A 129 -4.74 -12.08 3.40
C LEU A 129 -4.05 -10.79 3.85
N GLY A 130 -2.89 -10.95 4.48
CA GLY A 130 -1.91 -9.88 4.55
C GLY A 130 -1.22 -9.73 3.20
N GLY A 131 -0.86 -8.51 2.86
CA GLY A 131 -0.16 -8.24 1.62
C GLY A 131 0.79 -7.06 1.73
N SER A 132 1.81 -7.06 0.91
CA SER A 132 2.78 -5.98 0.76
C SER A 132 3.25 -5.92 -0.68
N THR A 133 3.58 -4.75 -1.18
CA THR A 133 4.19 -4.63 -2.50
C THR A 133 5.37 -3.66 -2.49
N THR A 134 6.39 -3.99 -3.29
CA THR A 134 7.54 -3.12 -3.54
C THR A 134 7.52 -2.54 -4.96
N HIS A 135 6.45 -2.76 -5.74
CA HIS A 135 6.23 -2.02 -6.97
C HIS A 135 6.15 -0.53 -6.67
N SER A 136 6.90 0.28 -7.40
CA SER A 136 6.88 1.72 -7.28
C SER A 136 6.13 2.35 -8.44
N ALA A 137 5.22 3.25 -8.13
CA ALA A 137 4.42 3.95 -9.13
C ALA A 137 4.00 5.34 -8.63
N TRP A 138 3.74 6.23 -9.57
CA TRP A 138 3.13 7.52 -9.33
C TRP A 138 2.12 7.84 -10.43
N LYS A 139 1.24 8.78 -10.18
CA LYS A 139 0.20 9.21 -11.11
C LYS A 139 0.39 10.68 -11.41
N ASP A 140 0.37 11.06 -12.68
CA ASP A 140 0.47 12.46 -13.08
C ASP A 140 -0.91 13.18 -13.12
N GLY A 141 -0.87 14.45 -13.48
CA GLY A 141 -2.06 15.30 -13.45
C GLY A 141 -3.11 14.96 -14.52
N ASP A 142 -2.76 14.23 -15.58
CA ASP A 142 -3.69 13.77 -16.62
C ASP A 142 -4.31 12.39 -16.28
N GLY A 143 -3.86 11.77 -15.20
CA GLY A 143 -4.36 10.50 -14.73
C GLY A 143 -3.55 9.28 -15.21
N SER A 144 -2.50 9.46 -16.01
CA SER A 144 -1.62 8.39 -16.44
C SER A 144 -0.80 7.82 -15.27
N VAL A 145 -0.64 6.52 -15.26
CA VAL A 145 0.11 5.79 -14.23
C VAL A 145 1.54 5.52 -14.71
N HIS A 146 2.52 5.96 -13.95
CA HIS A 146 3.92 5.67 -14.20
C HIS A 146 4.40 4.56 -13.27
N TRP A 147 4.57 3.36 -13.81
CA TRP A 147 5.18 2.24 -13.09
C TRP A 147 6.69 2.40 -13.12
N SER A 148 7.23 3.08 -12.11
CA SER A 148 8.63 3.52 -12.08
C SER A 148 9.62 2.43 -11.66
N GLY A 149 9.15 1.31 -11.11
CA GLY A 149 10.02 0.20 -10.73
C GLY A 149 9.27 -1.09 -10.48
N ARG A 150 9.77 -2.18 -11.08
CA ARG A 150 9.26 -3.52 -10.79
C ARG A 150 9.71 -3.95 -9.40
N GLY A 151 8.78 -4.51 -8.67
CA GLY A 151 8.98 -5.08 -7.35
C GLY A 151 8.34 -6.46 -7.25
N VAL A 152 7.88 -6.79 -6.07
CA VAL A 152 7.15 -8.03 -5.78
C VAL A 152 5.82 -7.71 -5.11
N VAL A 153 4.87 -8.64 -5.19
CA VAL A 153 3.66 -8.65 -4.37
C VAL A 153 3.78 -9.82 -3.40
N GLU A 154 4.00 -9.53 -2.12
CA GLU A 154 4.09 -10.56 -1.08
C GLU A 154 2.71 -10.74 -0.45
N LEU A 155 2.28 -11.99 -0.32
CA LEU A 155 0.98 -12.39 0.20
C LEU A 155 1.14 -13.48 1.25
N GLY A 156 0.20 -13.56 2.18
CA GLY A 156 0.18 -14.66 3.15
C GLY A 156 -1.10 -14.66 3.98
N GLN A 157 -1.44 -15.83 4.51
CA GLN A 157 -2.52 -15.94 5.49
C GLN A 157 -2.10 -15.29 6.81
N LEU A 158 -3.06 -14.63 7.48
CA LEU A 158 -2.80 -13.98 8.77
C LEU A 158 -2.52 -14.96 9.92
N ASP A 159 -2.79 -16.24 9.71
CA ASP A 159 -2.51 -17.33 10.66
C ASP A 159 -1.30 -18.19 10.25
N GLY A 160 -0.60 -17.79 9.19
CA GLY A 160 0.57 -18.51 8.69
C GLY A 160 0.26 -19.77 7.89
N SER A 161 -1.02 -20.06 7.62
CA SER A 161 -1.40 -21.26 6.86
C SER A 161 -0.95 -21.17 5.39
N GLY A 162 -0.89 -22.33 4.77
CA GLY A 162 -0.44 -22.49 3.38
C GLY A 162 -1.44 -21.89 2.38
N MET A 163 -0.95 -21.67 1.17
CA MET A 163 -1.74 -21.19 0.04
C MET A 163 -2.67 -22.31 -0.47
N ALA A 164 -3.97 -22.00 -0.67
CA ALA A 164 -4.95 -22.95 -1.18
C ALA A 164 -6.17 -22.25 -1.78
N GLY A 165 -6.89 -22.91 -2.69
CA GLY A 165 -8.12 -22.39 -3.30
C GLY A 165 -7.94 -21.02 -3.92
N VAL A 166 -8.81 -20.07 -3.59
CA VAL A 166 -8.80 -18.70 -4.15
C VAL A 166 -7.46 -17.99 -3.98
N SER A 167 -6.72 -18.23 -2.88
CA SER A 167 -5.40 -17.62 -2.70
C SER A 167 -4.36 -18.16 -3.70
N LYS A 168 -4.47 -19.43 -4.09
CA LYS A 168 -3.61 -20.00 -5.14
C LYS A 168 -3.97 -19.42 -6.52
N GLU A 169 -5.26 -19.30 -6.82
CA GLU A 169 -5.72 -18.70 -8.06
C GLU A 169 -5.29 -17.23 -8.18
N LEU A 170 -5.36 -16.46 -7.07
CA LEU A 170 -4.82 -15.09 -7.03
C LEU A 170 -3.33 -15.07 -7.31
N TYR A 171 -2.57 -15.96 -6.66
CA TYR A 171 -1.13 -16.05 -6.88
C TYR A 171 -0.81 -16.30 -8.36
N ASP A 172 -1.47 -17.28 -8.98
CA ASP A 172 -1.28 -17.63 -10.40
C ASP A 172 -1.67 -16.47 -11.33
N ALA A 173 -2.75 -15.75 -11.01
CA ALA A 173 -3.17 -14.58 -11.78
C ALA A 173 -2.14 -13.44 -11.72
N LEU A 174 -1.57 -13.16 -10.54
CA LEU A 174 -0.52 -12.16 -10.38
C LEU A 174 0.79 -12.59 -11.09
N GLU A 175 1.12 -13.88 -11.07
CA GLU A 175 2.28 -14.43 -11.79
C GLU A 175 2.10 -14.29 -13.31
N ALA A 176 0.94 -14.67 -13.83
CA ALA A 176 0.58 -14.50 -15.23
C ALA A 176 0.64 -13.04 -15.70
N ALA A 177 0.28 -12.10 -14.80
CA ALA A 177 0.37 -10.67 -15.02
C ALA A 177 1.80 -10.09 -14.89
N GLY A 178 2.82 -10.90 -14.60
CA GLY A 178 4.21 -10.44 -14.41
C GLY A 178 4.44 -9.60 -13.14
N LEU A 179 3.56 -9.72 -12.14
CA LEU A 179 3.62 -8.96 -10.89
C LEU A 179 4.50 -9.59 -9.81
N ILE A 180 5.18 -10.68 -10.13
CA ILE A 180 6.17 -11.37 -9.29
C ILE A 180 5.63 -11.64 -7.87
N PRO A 181 4.57 -12.47 -7.73
CA PRO A 181 4.02 -12.78 -6.42
C PRO A 181 4.98 -13.65 -5.60
N LYS A 182 4.95 -13.46 -4.28
CA LYS A 182 5.63 -14.30 -3.30
C LYS A 182 4.66 -14.69 -2.20
N TRP A 183 4.73 -15.95 -1.75
CA TRP A 183 3.95 -16.41 -0.61
C TRP A 183 4.82 -16.43 0.64
N SER A 184 4.32 -15.84 1.72
CA SER A 184 4.98 -15.84 3.03
C SER A 184 4.16 -16.63 4.03
N SER A 185 4.80 -17.52 4.79
CA SER A 185 4.22 -18.15 5.97
C SER A 185 4.18 -17.21 7.20
N ASP A 186 4.88 -16.07 7.11
CA ASP A 186 4.87 -15.01 8.12
C ASP A 186 4.75 -13.63 7.43
N ILE A 187 3.55 -13.35 6.98
CA ILE A 187 3.27 -12.08 6.28
C ILE A 187 3.35 -10.87 7.21
N GLN A 188 3.11 -11.07 8.50
CA GLN A 188 3.22 -9.99 9.48
C GLN A 188 4.65 -9.46 9.54
N SER A 189 5.64 -10.34 9.61
CA SER A 189 7.06 -9.96 9.58
C SER A 189 7.44 -9.22 8.29
N VAL A 190 6.88 -9.61 7.15
CA VAL A 190 7.09 -8.91 5.86
C VAL A 190 6.56 -7.48 5.92
N ILE A 191 5.32 -7.30 6.38
CA ILE A 191 4.68 -5.99 6.49
C ILE A 191 5.46 -5.10 7.46
N TRP A 192 5.86 -5.62 8.61
CA TRP A 192 6.62 -4.88 9.60
C TRP A 192 8.02 -4.49 9.11
N ARG A 193 8.75 -5.37 8.45
CA ARG A 193 10.07 -5.04 7.87
C ARG A 193 9.98 -3.89 6.87
N LYS A 194 8.92 -3.88 6.04
CA LYS A 194 8.66 -2.74 5.14
C LYS A 194 8.30 -1.48 5.92
N LEU A 195 7.49 -1.59 6.99
CA LEU A 195 7.15 -0.46 7.85
C LEU A 195 8.40 0.19 8.45
N LEU A 196 9.36 -0.61 8.97
CA LEU A 196 10.61 -0.09 9.56
C LEU A 196 11.34 0.85 8.58
N ILE A 197 11.46 0.45 7.33
CA ILE A 197 12.06 1.28 6.28
C ILE A 197 11.21 2.54 6.01
N ASN A 198 9.89 2.39 5.94
CA ASN A 198 9.01 3.51 5.63
C ASN A 198 8.99 4.57 6.74
N VAL A 199 8.98 4.19 8.02
CA VAL A 199 9.03 5.16 9.13
C VAL A 199 10.39 5.85 9.24
N ALA A 200 11.47 5.18 8.82
CA ALA A 200 12.81 5.76 8.79
C ALA A 200 12.96 6.80 7.68
N ILE A 201 12.45 6.53 6.48
CA ILE A 201 12.74 7.34 5.29
C ILE A 201 11.63 8.38 5.03
N ASN A 202 10.36 7.94 5.01
CA ASN A 202 9.28 8.76 4.47
C ASN A 202 9.06 10.08 5.23
N PRO A 203 8.86 10.09 6.57
CA PRO A 203 8.57 11.34 7.27
C PRO A 203 9.78 12.27 7.32
N VAL A 204 11.00 11.74 7.51
CA VAL A 204 12.22 12.56 7.58
C VAL A 204 12.47 13.24 6.24
N CYS A 205 12.43 12.50 5.13
CA CYS A 205 12.59 13.07 3.78
C CYS A 205 11.45 14.03 3.43
N ALA A 206 10.22 13.75 3.85
CA ALA A 206 9.07 14.60 3.56
C ALA A 206 9.15 15.95 4.30
N ILE A 207 9.50 15.95 5.58
CA ILE A 207 9.67 17.16 6.40
C ILE A 207 10.84 18.00 5.89
N ALA A 208 11.99 17.35 5.57
CA ALA A 208 13.17 18.03 5.07
C ALA A 208 13.06 18.47 3.59
N GLY A 209 12.07 17.99 2.84
CA GLY A 209 11.88 18.29 1.42
C GLY A 209 12.98 17.71 0.51
N VAL A 210 13.60 16.59 0.89
CA VAL A 210 14.78 16.01 0.23
C VAL A 210 14.50 14.65 -0.41
N ARG A 211 15.42 14.22 -1.29
CA ARG A 211 15.46 12.86 -1.82
C ARG A 211 16.08 11.89 -0.82
N ASN A 212 15.85 10.60 -0.99
CA ASN A 212 16.34 9.55 -0.08
C ASN A 212 17.85 9.62 0.16
N GLY A 213 18.64 9.90 -0.89
CA GLY A 213 20.12 9.97 -0.78
C GLY A 213 20.64 11.01 0.18
N ALA A 214 19.87 12.07 0.49
CA ALA A 214 20.26 13.08 1.47
C ALA A 214 20.42 12.50 2.88
N LEU A 215 19.68 11.43 3.22
CA LEU A 215 19.82 10.76 4.51
C LEU A 215 21.24 10.21 4.73
N ALA A 216 21.90 9.71 3.67
CA ALA A 216 23.27 9.21 3.77
C ALA A 216 24.33 10.34 3.77
N GLN A 217 23.96 11.57 3.40
CA GLN A 217 24.86 12.72 3.26
C GLN A 217 24.80 13.67 4.47
N VAL A 218 23.67 13.68 5.20
CA VAL A 218 23.42 14.58 6.33
C VAL A 218 23.29 13.73 7.60
N PRO A 219 24.35 13.69 8.45
CA PRO A 219 24.37 12.81 9.64
C PRO A 219 23.20 13.04 10.60
N GLU A 220 22.74 14.28 10.74
CA GLU A 220 21.61 14.64 11.62
C GLU A 220 20.30 14.06 11.11
N LEU A 221 20.07 14.01 9.79
CA LEU A 221 18.88 13.35 9.20
C LEU A 221 18.98 11.83 9.34
N TRP A 222 20.18 11.28 9.16
CA TRP A 222 20.41 9.85 9.36
C TRP A 222 20.06 9.42 10.78
N GLU A 223 20.52 10.18 11.78
CA GLU A 223 20.22 9.91 13.19
C GLU A 223 18.72 9.88 13.46
N GLN A 224 17.95 10.84 12.93
CA GLN A 224 16.50 10.86 13.11
C GLN A 224 15.84 9.63 12.47
N SER A 225 16.29 9.24 11.28
CA SER A 225 15.80 8.06 10.57
C SER A 225 16.05 6.76 11.34
N ILE A 226 17.26 6.59 11.86
CA ILE A 226 17.67 5.40 12.64
C ILE A 226 16.90 5.33 13.95
N GLU A 227 16.76 6.42 14.67
CA GLU A 227 16.04 6.43 15.95
C GLU A 227 14.55 6.12 15.76
N ALA A 228 13.90 6.69 14.73
CA ALA A 228 12.51 6.36 14.41
C ALA A 228 12.33 4.87 14.07
N MET A 229 13.28 4.29 13.31
CA MET A 229 13.27 2.86 12.98
C MET A 229 13.49 1.98 14.20
N ARG A 230 14.44 2.33 15.09
CA ARG A 230 14.72 1.57 16.32
C ARG A 230 13.51 1.50 17.26
N GLU A 231 12.78 2.62 17.42
CA GLU A 231 11.53 2.63 18.18
C GLU A 231 10.51 1.66 17.56
N ALA A 232 10.30 1.72 16.25
CA ALA A 232 9.38 0.83 15.56
C ALA A 232 9.82 -0.66 15.64
N GLU A 233 11.13 -0.93 15.61
CA GLU A 233 11.69 -2.27 15.83
C GLU A 233 11.40 -2.79 17.25
N LEU A 234 11.57 -1.95 18.27
CA LEU A 234 11.24 -2.30 19.65
C LEU A 234 9.75 -2.62 19.81
N VAL A 235 8.89 -1.83 19.17
CA VAL A 235 7.44 -2.08 19.17
C VAL A 235 7.11 -3.40 18.47
N ALA A 236 7.73 -3.69 17.32
CA ALA A 236 7.54 -4.95 16.59
C ALA A 236 7.92 -6.16 17.47
N ARG A 237 9.10 -6.11 18.11
CA ARG A 237 9.58 -7.17 19.02
C ARG A 237 8.67 -7.33 20.23
N ALA A 238 8.16 -6.24 20.82
CA ALA A 238 7.19 -6.28 21.91
C ALA A 238 5.86 -6.90 21.48
N ALA A 239 5.47 -6.72 20.21
CA ALA A 239 4.30 -7.36 19.61
C ALA A 239 4.54 -8.84 19.21
N GLY A 240 5.73 -9.38 19.45
CA GLY A 240 6.10 -10.77 19.09
C GLY A 240 6.37 -10.98 17.60
N ILE A 241 6.64 -9.90 16.85
CA ILE A 241 6.93 -9.97 15.43
C ILE A 241 8.44 -10.19 15.22
N ASP A 242 8.78 -11.17 14.39
CA ASP A 242 10.15 -11.40 13.97
C ASP A 242 10.55 -10.45 12.83
N VAL A 243 11.27 -9.41 13.15
CA VAL A 243 11.85 -8.49 12.17
C VAL A 243 13.26 -8.89 11.71
N GLY A 244 13.74 -10.04 12.18
CA GLY A 244 15.08 -10.57 11.91
C GLY A 244 16.12 -10.10 12.92
N ASP A 245 17.25 -10.82 12.96
CA ASP A 245 18.40 -10.52 13.83
C ASP A 245 19.50 -9.74 13.08
N GLY A 246 19.24 -9.37 11.84
CA GLY A 246 20.18 -8.62 11.02
C GLY A 246 20.35 -7.17 11.47
N ASP A 247 21.46 -6.56 11.03
CA ASP A 247 21.68 -5.12 11.22
C ASP A 247 20.67 -4.32 10.39
N THR A 248 19.60 -3.86 11.05
CA THR A 248 18.54 -3.06 10.42
C THR A 248 19.08 -1.72 9.91
N GLU A 249 20.13 -1.17 10.54
CA GLU A 249 20.80 0.05 10.07
C GLU A 249 21.55 -0.19 8.75
N ASP A 250 22.28 -1.31 8.62
CA ASP A 250 22.95 -1.66 7.37
C ASP A 250 21.94 -1.92 6.25
N TYR A 251 20.81 -2.55 6.58
CA TYR A 251 19.71 -2.74 5.61
C TYR A 251 19.11 -1.40 5.16
N LEU A 252 18.81 -0.49 6.08
CA LEU A 252 18.33 0.86 5.75
C LEU A 252 19.32 1.58 4.84
N ARG A 253 20.63 1.51 5.16
CA ARG A 253 21.69 2.15 4.36
C ARG A 253 21.68 1.64 2.92
N LYS A 254 21.55 0.33 2.72
CA LYS A 254 21.44 -0.28 1.37
C LYS A 254 20.23 0.25 0.62
N VAL A 255 19.08 0.34 1.28
CA VAL A 255 17.85 0.87 0.67
C VAL A 255 18.02 2.34 0.28
N VAL A 256 18.53 3.19 1.18
CA VAL A 256 18.77 4.61 0.92
C VAL A 256 19.69 4.82 -0.27
N ILE A 257 20.78 4.04 -0.38
CA ILE A 257 21.72 4.12 -1.50
C ILE A 257 21.06 3.67 -2.79
N ALA A 258 20.37 2.53 -2.77
CA ALA A 258 19.70 1.98 -3.95
C ALA A 258 18.57 2.87 -4.49
N THR A 259 18.00 3.73 -3.64
CA THR A 259 16.89 4.62 -3.98
C THR A 259 17.25 6.09 -3.83
N ALA A 260 18.54 6.43 -3.92
CA ALA A 260 19.05 7.77 -3.59
C ALA A 260 18.35 8.91 -4.35
N ASP A 261 18.03 8.69 -5.62
CA ASP A 261 17.36 9.67 -6.48
C ASP A 261 15.84 9.74 -6.29
N ASN A 262 15.26 8.81 -5.53
CA ASN A 262 13.81 8.76 -5.35
C ASN A 262 13.32 9.87 -4.41
N ARG A 263 12.14 10.40 -4.71
CA ARG A 263 11.31 11.16 -3.77
C ARG A 263 10.31 10.21 -3.12
N VAL A 264 10.25 10.22 -1.81
CA VAL A 264 9.27 9.40 -1.07
C VAL A 264 7.83 9.78 -1.44
N SER A 265 6.92 8.81 -1.41
CA SER A 265 5.50 9.05 -1.69
C SER A 265 4.89 10.11 -0.76
N MET A 266 5.30 10.13 0.50
CA MET A 266 4.84 11.11 1.48
C MET A 266 5.21 12.56 1.08
N LEU A 267 6.43 12.81 0.57
CA LEU A 267 6.82 14.12 0.04
C LEU A 267 5.99 14.49 -1.19
N GLN A 268 5.74 13.53 -2.07
CA GLN A 268 4.91 13.76 -3.25
C GLN A 268 3.46 14.10 -2.86
N ASP A 269 2.91 13.46 -1.83
CA ASP A 269 1.58 13.78 -1.32
C ASP A 269 1.53 15.19 -0.73
N LEU A 270 2.50 15.57 0.12
CA LEU A 270 2.60 16.94 0.66
C LEU A 270 2.74 17.98 -0.45
N MET A 271 3.63 17.77 -1.42
CA MET A 271 3.79 18.71 -2.55
C MET A 271 2.52 18.89 -3.38
N ALA A 272 1.65 17.89 -3.40
CA ALA A 272 0.38 17.92 -4.12
C ALA A 272 -0.81 18.32 -3.23
N GLY A 273 -0.59 18.77 -1.98
CA GLY A 273 -1.64 19.12 -1.04
C GLY A 273 -2.55 17.94 -0.64
N ARG A 274 -2.05 16.71 -0.75
CA ARG A 274 -2.82 15.51 -0.41
C ARG A 274 -2.49 15.01 0.99
N ARG A 275 -3.46 14.39 1.65
CA ARG A 275 -3.21 13.65 2.89
C ARG A 275 -2.21 12.53 2.66
N THR A 276 -1.26 12.41 3.60
CA THR A 276 -0.23 11.36 3.59
C THR A 276 -0.72 10.10 4.29
N GLU A 277 0.15 9.10 4.37
CA GLU A 277 -0.08 7.86 5.12
C GLU A 277 0.62 7.87 6.50
N ILE A 278 0.93 9.05 7.05
CA ILE A 278 1.66 9.18 8.32
C ILE A 278 0.96 8.48 9.47
N ASP A 279 -0.38 8.47 9.49
CA ASP A 279 -1.18 7.81 10.52
C ASP A 279 -1.01 6.28 10.49
N ALA A 280 -0.95 5.69 9.30
CA ALA A 280 -0.74 4.24 9.13
C ALA A 280 0.74 3.82 9.27
N LEU A 281 1.65 4.78 9.29
CA LEU A 281 3.09 4.58 9.53
C LEU A 281 3.43 4.92 10.99
N CYS A 282 3.92 6.12 11.27
CA CYS A 282 4.30 6.54 12.62
C CYS A 282 3.12 6.48 13.60
N GLY A 283 1.89 6.80 13.15
CA GLY A 283 0.69 6.72 14.00
C GLY A 283 0.42 5.32 14.55
N GLU A 284 0.57 4.29 13.71
CA GLU A 284 0.42 2.89 14.15
C GLU A 284 1.57 2.45 15.08
N VAL A 285 2.81 2.93 14.83
CA VAL A 285 3.95 2.66 15.73
C VAL A 285 3.67 3.27 17.11
N VAL A 286 3.20 4.51 17.18
CA VAL A 286 2.85 5.19 18.43
C VAL A 286 1.73 4.44 19.15
N ALA A 287 0.63 4.14 18.49
CA ALA A 287 -0.52 3.47 19.10
C ALA A 287 -0.17 2.07 19.65
N LYS A 288 0.64 1.31 18.90
CA LYS A 288 1.10 -0.01 19.36
C LYS A 288 2.16 0.12 20.46
N GLY A 289 3.04 1.12 20.37
CA GLY A 289 4.02 1.45 21.42
C GLY A 289 3.33 1.72 22.77
N GLU A 290 2.30 2.55 22.76
CA GLU A 290 1.46 2.79 23.96
C GLU A 290 0.85 1.48 24.48
N GLY A 291 0.29 0.65 23.59
CA GLY A 291 -0.31 -0.63 23.96
C GLY A 291 0.65 -1.64 24.59
N PHE A 292 1.93 -1.61 24.21
CA PHE A 292 2.99 -2.49 24.74
C PHE A 292 3.90 -1.83 25.78
N GLY A 293 3.68 -0.56 26.10
CA GLY A 293 4.52 0.20 27.03
C GLY A 293 5.93 0.51 26.50
N VAL A 294 6.08 0.62 25.18
CA VAL A 294 7.32 0.97 24.48
C VAL A 294 7.28 2.46 24.11
N PRO A 295 8.18 3.32 24.63
CA PRO A 295 8.22 4.73 24.27
C PRO A 295 8.59 4.93 22.79
N THR A 296 7.92 5.88 22.12
CA THR A 296 8.10 6.16 20.69
C THR A 296 8.24 7.68 20.39
N PRO A 297 9.07 8.42 21.13
CA PRO A 297 9.09 9.89 21.06
C PRO A 297 9.49 10.43 19.67
N ARG A 298 10.31 9.71 18.89
CA ARG A 298 10.66 10.13 17.51
C ARG A 298 9.48 9.97 16.57
N ASN A 299 8.79 8.83 16.63
CA ASN A 299 7.59 8.61 15.82
C ASN A 299 6.47 9.57 16.19
N GLU A 300 6.28 9.88 17.48
CA GLU A 300 5.33 10.90 17.95
C GLU A 300 5.65 12.29 17.36
N MET A 301 6.91 12.70 17.41
CA MET A 301 7.37 13.98 16.86
C MET A 301 7.15 14.03 15.33
N LEU A 302 7.56 12.99 14.61
CA LEU A 302 7.41 12.92 13.16
C LEU A 302 5.93 12.94 12.76
N LEU A 303 5.07 12.21 13.48
CA LEU A 303 3.63 12.20 13.30
C LEU A 303 3.04 13.61 13.46
N ALA A 304 3.42 14.31 14.53
CA ALA A 304 2.93 15.65 14.82
C ALA A 304 3.38 16.67 13.75
N LEU A 305 4.63 16.61 13.32
CA LEU A 305 5.18 17.52 12.32
C LEU A 305 4.51 17.33 10.94
N VAL A 306 4.34 16.10 10.48
CA VAL A 306 3.69 15.84 9.19
C VAL A 306 2.24 16.24 9.22
N ARG A 307 1.48 15.91 10.30
CA ARG A 307 0.11 16.39 10.49
C ARG A 307 0.01 17.92 10.50
N GLY A 308 0.98 18.60 11.13
CA GLY A 308 1.06 20.05 11.12
C GLY A 308 1.24 20.63 9.72
N ILE A 309 2.08 20.02 8.89
CA ILE A 309 2.26 20.42 7.48
C ILE A 309 0.97 20.19 6.69
N GLU A 310 0.33 19.04 6.85
CA GLU A 310 -0.97 18.73 6.19
C GLU A 310 -2.04 19.79 6.55
N MET A 311 -2.13 20.17 7.82
CA MET A 311 -3.09 21.19 8.26
C MET A 311 -2.82 22.56 7.65
N SER A 312 -1.56 22.96 7.52
CA SER A 312 -1.20 24.28 6.95
C SER A 312 -1.58 24.40 5.48
N GLN A 313 -1.53 23.30 4.73
CA GLN A 313 -1.88 23.27 3.31
C GLN A 313 -3.39 23.34 3.02
N HIS A 314 -4.23 23.06 4.01
CA HIS A 314 -5.70 23.15 3.86
C HIS A 314 -6.28 24.48 4.33
N HIS A 315 -5.46 25.40 4.81
CA HIS A 315 -5.86 26.74 5.28
C HIS A 315 -5.49 27.88 4.32
N ASP A 316 -4.76 27.58 3.24
CA ASP A 316 -4.47 28.50 2.14
C ASP A 316 -5.38 28.19 0.92
#